data_58f547e0f2373d110a70e508c928b743
#
_entry.id   58f547e0f2373d110a70e508c928b743
#
_cell.length_a   1.000
_cell.length_b   1.000
_cell.length_c   1.000
_cell.angle_alpha   90.00
_cell.angle_beta   90.00
_cell.angle_gamma   90.00
#
_symmetry.space_group_name_H-M   'P 1'
#
loop_
_entity.id
_entity.type
_entity.pdbx_description
1 polymer ?
#
loop_
_entity_poly.entity_id
_entity_poly.type
_entity_poly.pdbx_seq_one_letter_code
_entity_poly.pdbx_strand_id
1 'polypeptide(L)'
;PAATISYTGSPYCSNAGTATVTHTGTAGGTYSAAPAGLTINAANGDVTLGTSTPGTYTVTYTIAAAGGCAIFTTTTSITITALPVATINYAGSPYCSNAGTATVTQTGTTGGTYTAAPAGLTINAATGAVTLATSAAGTYTVSYTIAAAGGCPAVIATATISISAANAATISYAGSPYCSTVTSAPVTRTGTAGGTYSASPAGLTINAATGTVNPST
;
A
#
# COMPACT_ATOMS: atom_id res chain seq x y z
N PRO A 1 8.56 48.46 -22.56
CA PRO A 1 7.76 47.71 -21.58
C PRO A 1 8.62 47.00 -20.55
N ALA A 2 8.08 46.74 -19.37
CA ALA A 2 8.69 45.94 -18.32
C ALA A 2 7.60 45.12 -17.63
N ALA A 3 7.81 43.83 -17.47
CA ALA A 3 6.89 42.96 -16.79
C ALA A 3 7.64 41.79 -16.09
N THR A 4 7.04 41.21 -15.03
CA THR A 4 7.48 39.95 -14.42
C THR A 4 6.32 39.00 -14.30
N ILE A 5 6.60 37.73 -14.41
CA ILE A 5 5.62 36.65 -14.24
C ILE A 5 6.17 35.59 -13.29
N SER A 6 5.29 34.99 -12.47
CA SER A 6 5.66 33.86 -11.59
C SER A 6 4.47 32.97 -11.27
N TYR A 7 4.76 31.70 -10.92
CA TYR A 7 3.82 30.71 -10.37
C TYR A 7 4.29 30.33 -8.98
N THR A 8 3.78 31.03 -7.97
CA THR A 8 4.29 30.97 -6.58
C THR A 8 4.07 29.64 -5.87
N GLY A 9 3.16 28.80 -6.37
CA GLY A 9 2.87 27.46 -5.80
C GLY A 9 3.59 26.30 -6.48
N SER A 10 4.45 26.57 -7.46
CA SER A 10 5.20 25.51 -8.17
C SER A 10 6.21 24.82 -7.24
N PRO A 11 6.29 23.47 -7.26
CA PRO A 11 5.56 22.52 -8.12
C PRO A 11 4.10 22.32 -7.72
N TYR A 12 3.23 22.10 -8.71
CA TYR A 12 1.79 21.80 -8.52
C TYR A 12 1.50 20.34 -8.78
N CYS A 13 0.55 19.77 -8.04
CA CYS A 13 -0.01 18.47 -8.38
C CYS A 13 -0.99 18.58 -9.56
N SER A 14 -0.99 17.57 -10.44
CA SER A 14 -1.88 17.52 -11.60
C SER A 14 -3.38 17.58 -11.26
N ASN A 15 -3.79 17.27 -10.02
CA ASN A 15 -5.17 17.36 -9.57
C ASN A 15 -5.53 18.65 -8.83
N ALA A 16 -4.61 19.62 -8.72
CA ALA A 16 -4.83 20.85 -7.93
C ALA A 16 -5.69 21.93 -8.65
N GLY A 17 -6.29 21.58 -9.78
CA GLY A 17 -7.19 22.48 -10.52
C GLY A 17 -6.46 23.46 -11.43
N THR A 18 -6.42 24.74 -11.09
CA THR A 18 -5.82 25.82 -11.91
C THR A 18 -4.68 26.50 -11.15
N ALA A 19 -3.55 26.67 -11.81
CA ALA A 19 -2.46 27.52 -11.35
C ALA A 19 -2.59 28.90 -11.98
N THR A 20 -2.76 29.93 -11.16
CA THR A 20 -2.83 31.33 -11.60
C THR A 20 -1.45 31.94 -11.66
N VAL A 21 -1.19 32.71 -12.70
CA VAL A 21 0.06 33.49 -12.83
C VAL A 21 -0.03 34.75 -11.98
N THR A 22 1.04 35.07 -11.27
CA THR A 22 1.25 36.41 -10.71
C THR A 22 1.98 37.24 -11.76
N HIS A 23 1.33 38.30 -12.27
CA HIS A 23 1.86 39.21 -13.26
C HIS A 23 2.00 40.61 -12.67
N THR A 24 3.13 41.26 -12.92
CA THR A 24 3.33 42.68 -12.58
C THR A 24 3.89 43.42 -13.76
N GLY A 25 3.61 44.74 -13.87
CA GLY A 25 4.13 45.61 -14.91
C GLY A 25 3.21 45.75 -16.12
N THR A 26 3.78 45.87 -17.31
CA THR A 26 3.05 46.21 -18.56
C THR A 26 2.16 45.03 -18.98
N ALA A 27 0.85 45.28 -19.11
CA ALA A 27 -0.16 44.30 -19.55
C ALA A 27 -0.30 44.30 -21.10
N GLY A 28 -1.16 43.41 -21.63
CA GLY A 28 -1.52 43.30 -23.06
C GLY A 28 -0.61 42.40 -23.89
N GLY A 29 0.30 41.68 -23.27
CA GLY A 29 1.05 40.60 -23.92
C GLY A 29 0.30 39.27 -23.97
N THR A 30 0.95 38.27 -24.53
CA THR A 30 0.43 36.87 -24.65
C THR A 30 1.36 35.88 -23.98
N TYR A 31 0.76 34.82 -23.46
CA TYR A 31 1.47 33.71 -22.81
C TYR A 31 1.63 32.50 -23.74
N SER A 32 2.79 31.90 -23.69
CA SER A 32 3.10 30.64 -24.36
C SER A 32 3.96 29.78 -23.45
N ALA A 33 4.06 28.46 -23.75
CA ALA A 33 4.87 27.54 -22.96
C ALA A 33 5.66 26.58 -23.85
N ALA A 34 6.81 26.17 -23.37
CA ALA A 34 7.65 25.14 -23.96
C ALA A 34 8.25 24.24 -22.85
N PRO A 35 8.43 22.92 -23.10
CA PRO A 35 7.95 22.18 -24.27
C PRO A 35 6.43 22.12 -24.38
N ALA A 36 5.90 21.49 -25.44
CA ALA A 36 4.45 21.26 -25.56
C ALA A 36 3.95 20.32 -24.46
N GLY A 37 2.65 20.45 -24.07
CA GLY A 37 2.03 19.62 -23.04
C GLY A 37 1.43 20.42 -21.88
N LEU A 38 1.72 21.72 -21.78
CA LEU A 38 1.09 22.61 -20.79
C LEU A 38 -0.19 23.21 -21.39
N THR A 39 -1.32 23.03 -20.69
CA THR A 39 -2.59 23.69 -21.03
C THR A 39 -2.63 25.07 -20.38
N ILE A 40 -2.17 26.07 -21.12
CA ILE A 40 -2.08 27.46 -20.67
C ILE A 40 -3.06 28.36 -21.45
N ASN A 41 -3.71 29.29 -20.76
CA ASN A 41 -4.51 30.33 -21.40
C ASN A 41 -3.59 31.46 -21.89
N ALA A 42 -3.54 31.64 -23.20
CA ALA A 42 -2.66 32.61 -23.83
C ALA A 42 -2.98 34.07 -23.47
N ALA A 43 -4.18 34.40 -23.02
CA ALA A 43 -4.57 35.75 -22.68
C ALA A 43 -4.24 36.17 -21.23
N ASN A 44 -4.41 35.24 -20.28
CA ASN A 44 -4.26 35.55 -18.85
C ASN A 44 -3.14 34.74 -18.15
N GLY A 45 -2.55 33.73 -18.81
CA GLY A 45 -1.48 32.91 -18.24
C GLY A 45 -1.90 31.83 -17.28
N ASP A 46 -3.21 31.61 -17.04
CA ASP A 46 -3.68 30.56 -16.15
C ASP A 46 -3.42 29.18 -16.77
N VAL A 47 -3.00 28.24 -15.93
CA VAL A 47 -2.68 26.86 -16.33
C VAL A 47 -3.70 25.90 -15.77
N THR A 48 -4.34 25.11 -16.64
CA THR A 48 -5.23 24.02 -16.24
C THR A 48 -4.37 22.77 -15.95
N LEU A 49 -4.19 22.44 -14.66
CA LEU A 49 -3.26 21.40 -14.23
C LEU A 49 -3.72 19.99 -14.64
N GLY A 50 -5.03 19.71 -14.56
CA GLY A 50 -5.59 18.39 -14.85
C GLY A 50 -5.52 17.93 -16.30
N THR A 51 -5.35 18.85 -17.24
CA THR A 51 -5.19 18.57 -18.68
C THR A 51 -3.76 18.76 -19.16
N SER A 52 -2.88 19.26 -18.29
CA SER A 52 -1.45 19.42 -18.57
C SER A 52 -0.71 18.11 -18.31
N THR A 53 0.24 17.77 -19.17
CA THR A 53 1.13 16.63 -18.95
C THR A 53 2.09 16.94 -17.79
N PRO A 54 2.33 16.02 -16.84
CA PRO A 54 3.36 16.22 -15.82
C PRO A 54 4.73 16.48 -16.42
N GLY A 55 5.42 17.50 -15.89
CA GLY A 55 6.72 17.94 -16.41
C GLY A 55 7.06 19.36 -15.96
N THR A 56 8.23 19.85 -16.36
CA THR A 56 8.67 21.25 -16.14
C THR A 56 8.62 22.02 -17.43
N TYR A 57 8.01 23.18 -17.39
CA TYR A 57 7.75 24.04 -18.53
C TYR A 57 8.33 25.44 -18.29
N THR A 58 8.83 26.04 -19.37
CA THR A 58 9.14 27.49 -19.41
C THR A 58 7.94 28.21 -19.97
N VAL A 59 7.32 29.07 -19.18
CA VAL A 59 6.27 29.98 -19.63
C VAL A 59 6.91 31.30 -20.05
N THR A 60 6.57 31.78 -21.24
CA THR A 60 7.02 33.04 -21.81
C THR A 60 5.86 34.02 -21.94
N TYR A 61 5.98 35.20 -21.39
CA TYR A 61 5.10 36.33 -21.62
C TYR A 61 5.72 37.25 -22.64
N THR A 62 5.02 37.59 -23.71
CA THR A 62 5.51 38.36 -24.84
C THR A 62 4.63 39.59 -25.07
N ILE A 63 5.22 40.75 -25.06
CA ILE A 63 4.60 41.99 -25.52
C ILE A 63 5.15 42.31 -26.92
N ALA A 64 4.25 42.39 -27.91
CA ALA A 64 4.62 42.64 -29.30
C ALA A 64 5.26 44.03 -29.48
N ALA A 65 6.10 44.19 -30.49
CA ALA A 65 6.66 45.47 -30.88
C ALA A 65 5.53 46.45 -31.24
N ALA A 66 5.55 47.63 -30.66
CA ALA A 66 4.57 48.68 -30.96
C ALA A 66 5.16 50.06 -30.67
N GLY A 67 4.71 51.10 -31.40
CA GLY A 67 5.08 52.49 -31.14
C GLY A 67 6.60 52.77 -31.23
N GLY A 68 7.35 52.06 -32.07
CA GLY A 68 8.80 52.16 -32.17
C GLY A 68 9.59 51.38 -31.10
N CYS A 69 8.92 50.70 -30.16
CA CYS A 69 9.58 49.82 -29.18
C CYS A 69 9.75 48.43 -29.73
N ALA A 70 10.87 47.78 -29.40
CA ALA A 70 11.13 46.38 -29.74
C ALA A 70 10.21 45.41 -28.94
N ILE A 71 10.10 44.16 -29.41
CA ILE A 71 9.45 43.06 -28.67
C ILE A 71 10.08 42.92 -27.29
N PHE A 72 9.25 42.68 -26.28
CA PHE A 72 9.69 42.40 -24.91
C PHE A 72 9.23 41.00 -24.52
N THR A 73 10.12 40.25 -23.93
CA THR A 73 9.80 38.88 -23.39
C THR A 73 10.32 38.75 -21.98
N THR A 74 9.57 38.03 -21.16
CA THR A 74 10.01 37.54 -19.83
C THR A 74 9.56 36.12 -19.63
N THR A 75 10.28 35.34 -18.83
CA THR A 75 10.04 33.93 -18.65
C THR A 75 9.98 33.53 -17.18
N THR A 76 9.26 32.45 -16.90
CA THR A 76 9.27 31.75 -15.60
C THR A 76 9.12 30.27 -15.81
N SER A 77 9.49 29.43 -14.83
CA SER A 77 9.25 28.00 -14.86
C SER A 77 8.01 27.61 -14.05
N ILE A 78 7.32 26.57 -14.51
CA ILE A 78 6.26 25.89 -13.76
C ILE A 78 6.49 24.40 -13.86
N THR A 79 6.36 23.69 -12.73
CA THR A 79 6.47 22.22 -12.67
C THR A 79 5.13 21.64 -12.27
N ILE A 80 4.68 20.61 -13.02
CA ILE A 80 3.49 19.82 -12.72
C ILE A 80 3.94 18.42 -12.37
N THR A 81 3.56 17.94 -11.18
CA THR A 81 3.83 16.61 -10.68
C THR A 81 2.60 15.72 -10.90
N ALA A 82 2.81 14.51 -11.40
CA ALA A 82 1.74 13.52 -11.49
C ALA A 82 1.22 13.16 -10.08
N LEU A 83 -0.10 13.08 -9.92
CA LEU A 83 -0.68 12.54 -8.69
C LEU A 83 -0.27 11.07 -8.55
N PRO A 84 0.36 10.66 -7.42
CA PRO A 84 0.67 9.26 -7.18
C PRO A 84 -0.59 8.38 -7.15
N VAL A 85 -0.48 7.16 -7.66
CA VAL A 85 -1.54 6.15 -7.56
C VAL A 85 -0.91 4.82 -7.16
N ALA A 86 -1.53 4.10 -6.24
CA ALA A 86 -1.06 2.78 -5.82
C ALA A 86 -2.24 1.88 -5.45
N THR A 87 -2.05 0.57 -5.63
CA THR A 87 -2.90 -0.46 -5.05
C THR A 87 -2.04 -1.51 -4.37
N ILE A 88 -2.56 -2.13 -3.33
CA ILE A 88 -1.92 -3.23 -2.62
C ILE A 88 -2.90 -4.37 -2.40
N ASN A 89 -2.40 -5.61 -2.40
CA ASN A 89 -3.22 -6.80 -2.15
C ASN A 89 -2.40 -7.94 -1.55
N TYR A 90 -3.02 -8.73 -0.67
CA TYR A 90 -2.51 -10.00 -0.11
C TYR A 90 -3.37 -11.15 -0.63
N ALA A 91 -3.00 -11.73 -1.77
CA ALA A 91 -3.81 -12.67 -2.54
C ALA A 91 -4.11 -14.00 -1.82
N GLY A 92 -3.30 -14.40 -0.84
CA GLY A 92 -3.47 -15.64 -0.10
C GLY A 92 -4.25 -15.51 1.22
N SER A 93 -4.79 -14.34 1.52
CA SER A 93 -5.58 -14.15 2.77
C SER A 93 -6.90 -14.93 2.74
N PRO A 94 -7.26 -15.65 3.82
CA PRO A 94 -6.59 -15.76 5.12
C PRO A 94 -5.37 -16.71 5.10
N TYR A 95 -4.32 -16.34 5.84
CA TYR A 95 -3.10 -17.15 6.00
C TYR A 95 -3.12 -17.93 7.31
N CYS A 96 -2.46 -19.10 7.31
CA CYS A 96 -2.15 -19.79 8.56
C CYS A 96 -0.87 -19.25 9.20
N SER A 97 -0.82 -19.11 10.52
CA SER A 97 0.34 -18.52 11.22
C SER A 97 1.66 -19.29 11.02
N ASN A 98 1.61 -20.56 10.59
CA ASN A 98 2.79 -21.38 10.28
C ASN A 98 3.17 -21.38 8.78
N ALA A 99 2.52 -20.58 7.94
CA ALA A 99 2.74 -20.57 6.49
C ALA A 99 3.96 -19.73 6.05
N GLY A 100 4.79 -19.26 6.99
CA GLY A 100 6.04 -18.54 6.69
C GLY A 100 5.82 -17.05 6.48
N THR A 101 5.94 -16.55 5.25
CA THR A 101 5.84 -15.11 4.91
C THR A 101 4.73 -14.88 3.89
N ALA A 102 3.87 -13.91 4.16
CA ALA A 102 2.92 -13.38 3.18
C ALA A 102 3.53 -12.19 2.44
N THR A 103 3.53 -12.26 1.11
CA THR A 103 4.00 -11.17 0.24
C THR A 103 2.83 -10.33 -0.24
N VAL A 104 3.07 -9.01 -0.33
CA VAL A 104 2.11 -8.07 -0.91
C VAL A 104 2.35 -7.96 -2.42
N THR A 105 1.27 -7.87 -3.19
CA THR A 105 1.31 -7.39 -4.57
C THR A 105 1.01 -5.90 -4.55
N GLN A 106 1.97 -5.07 -4.98
CA GLN A 106 1.84 -3.63 -5.08
C GLN A 106 1.92 -3.21 -6.55
N THR A 107 1.02 -2.31 -6.98
CA THR A 107 1.05 -1.70 -8.32
C THR A 107 1.03 -0.19 -8.22
N GLY A 108 1.48 0.50 -9.28
CA GLY A 108 1.54 1.96 -9.36
C GLY A 108 2.81 2.55 -8.74
N THR A 109 2.68 3.70 -8.09
CA THR A 109 3.82 4.47 -7.58
C THR A 109 4.52 3.76 -6.43
N THR A 110 5.82 3.60 -6.51
CA THR A 110 6.70 3.00 -5.50
C THR A 110 7.25 4.04 -4.52
N GLY A 111 8.00 3.58 -3.49
CA GLY A 111 8.68 4.45 -2.52
C GLY A 111 7.84 4.86 -1.30
N GLY A 112 6.64 4.31 -1.14
CA GLY A 112 5.83 4.47 0.08
C GLY A 112 6.27 3.54 1.22
N THR A 113 5.60 3.66 2.37
CA THR A 113 5.86 2.87 3.57
C THR A 113 4.61 2.10 3.98
N TYR A 114 4.81 0.87 4.50
CA TYR A 114 3.74 0.01 4.98
C TYR A 114 3.57 0.11 6.49
N THR A 115 2.32 0.18 6.91
CA THR A 115 1.89 0.10 8.32
C THR A 115 0.68 -0.80 8.45
N ALA A 116 0.37 -1.27 9.65
CA ALA A 116 -0.81 -2.10 9.88
C ALA A 116 -1.53 -1.72 11.17
N ALA A 117 -2.84 -1.89 11.17
CA ALA A 117 -3.72 -1.72 12.33
C ALA A 117 -4.78 -2.83 12.36
N PRO A 118 -5.18 -3.31 13.57
CA PRO A 118 -4.62 -3.01 14.87
C PRO A 118 -3.17 -3.52 15.05
N ALA A 119 -2.54 -3.25 16.18
CA ALA A 119 -1.22 -3.80 16.49
C ALA A 119 -1.26 -5.34 16.60
N GLY A 120 -0.13 -6.00 16.31
CA GLY A 120 0.00 -7.47 16.35
C GLY A 120 0.45 -8.11 15.04
N LEU A 121 0.51 -7.36 13.94
CA LEU A 121 1.05 -7.81 12.67
C LEU A 121 2.55 -7.47 12.57
N THR A 122 3.39 -8.47 12.33
CA THR A 122 4.82 -8.27 12.05
C THR A 122 5.01 -8.02 10.56
N ILE A 123 5.08 -6.76 10.19
CA ILE A 123 5.20 -6.30 8.79
C ILE A 123 6.51 -5.56 8.55
N ASN A 124 7.13 -5.80 7.40
CA ASN A 124 8.28 -5.00 6.94
C ASN A 124 7.78 -3.70 6.31
N ALA A 125 8.15 -2.57 6.90
CA ALA A 125 7.68 -1.25 6.48
C ALA A 125 8.13 -0.84 5.05
N ALA A 126 9.23 -1.38 4.54
CA ALA A 126 9.72 -1.07 3.20
C ALA A 126 9.12 -1.98 2.11
N THR A 127 8.91 -3.26 2.42
CA THR A 127 8.51 -4.26 1.42
C THR A 127 7.06 -4.71 1.54
N GLY A 128 6.39 -4.44 2.66
CA GLY A 128 5.04 -4.94 2.95
C GLY A 128 4.98 -6.45 3.26
N ALA A 129 6.12 -7.15 3.31
CA ALA A 129 6.16 -8.56 3.64
C ALA A 129 5.76 -8.79 5.10
N VAL A 130 4.90 -9.77 5.35
CA VAL A 130 4.39 -10.10 6.69
C VAL A 130 4.98 -11.42 7.16
N THR A 131 5.63 -11.43 8.33
CA THR A 131 6.10 -12.64 8.98
C THR A 131 4.95 -13.26 9.79
N LEU A 132 4.37 -14.36 9.28
CA LEU A 132 3.16 -14.94 9.82
C LEU A 132 3.38 -15.58 11.21
N ALA A 133 4.54 -16.20 11.42
CA ALA A 133 4.87 -16.91 12.67
C ALA A 133 4.98 -16.01 13.91
N THR A 134 5.30 -14.72 13.70
CA THR A 134 5.43 -13.72 14.78
C THR A 134 4.24 -12.76 14.83
N SER A 135 3.30 -12.92 13.92
CA SER A 135 2.05 -12.14 13.90
C SER A 135 0.97 -12.84 14.71
N ALA A 136 0.20 -12.09 15.47
CA ALA A 136 -0.95 -12.63 16.18
C ALA A 136 -2.08 -13.03 15.19
N ALA A 137 -2.86 -14.06 15.54
CA ALA A 137 -4.07 -14.39 14.79
C ALA A 137 -5.08 -13.25 14.89
N GLY A 138 -5.65 -12.86 13.75
CA GLY A 138 -6.57 -11.72 13.67
C GLY A 138 -6.70 -11.17 12.25
N THR A 139 -7.49 -10.12 12.11
CA THR A 139 -7.66 -9.39 10.84
C THR A 139 -7.07 -7.99 10.98
N TYR A 140 -6.27 -7.60 10.00
CA TYR A 140 -5.53 -6.36 9.98
C TYR A 140 -5.80 -5.58 8.71
N THR A 141 -5.84 -4.25 8.81
CA THR A 141 -5.76 -3.36 7.67
C THR A 141 -4.31 -2.93 7.50
N VAL A 142 -3.74 -3.26 6.36
CA VAL A 142 -2.42 -2.77 5.94
C VAL A 142 -2.62 -1.51 5.11
N SER A 143 -1.87 -0.46 5.42
CA SER A 143 -1.85 0.81 4.69
C SER A 143 -0.48 1.01 4.06
N TYR A 144 -0.46 1.31 2.77
CA TYR A 144 0.72 1.76 2.03
C TYR A 144 0.60 3.25 1.79
N THR A 145 1.48 4.04 2.39
CA THR A 145 1.44 5.51 2.35
C THR A 145 2.57 6.05 1.50
N ILE A 146 2.23 6.77 0.45
CA ILE A 146 3.15 7.61 -0.32
C ILE A 146 3.08 9.01 0.29
N ALA A 147 4.20 9.53 0.76
CA ALA A 147 4.26 10.83 1.40
C ALA A 147 3.94 11.98 0.43
N ALA A 148 3.41 13.07 0.96
CA ALA A 148 3.20 14.30 0.19
C ALA A 148 4.53 14.79 -0.39
N ALA A 149 4.56 15.06 -1.69
CA ALA A 149 5.75 15.55 -2.40
C ALA A 149 5.35 16.26 -3.70
N GLY A 150 6.20 17.20 -4.16
CA GLY A 150 6.03 17.88 -5.46
C GLY A 150 4.69 18.60 -5.62
N GLY A 151 4.15 19.17 -4.54
CA GLY A 151 2.83 19.80 -4.53
C GLY A 151 1.65 18.83 -4.44
N CYS A 152 1.89 17.50 -4.51
CA CYS A 152 0.85 16.49 -4.35
C CYS A 152 0.63 16.11 -2.88
N PRO A 153 -0.64 15.85 -2.46
CA PRO A 153 -0.94 15.34 -1.14
C PRO A 153 -0.41 13.90 -0.97
N ALA A 154 -0.33 13.45 0.28
CA ALA A 154 -0.08 12.04 0.56
C ALA A 154 -1.21 11.16 0.00
N VAL A 155 -0.85 9.97 -0.50
CA VAL A 155 -1.78 8.98 -1.02
C VAL A 155 -1.66 7.69 -0.20
N ILE A 156 -2.79 7.10 0.17
CA ILE A 156 -2.85 5.89 0.97
C ILE A 156 -3.65 4.83 0.20
N ALA A 157 -3.02 3.67 -0.02
CA ALA A 157 -3.69 2.47 -0.48
C ALA A 157 -3.83 1.48 0.68
N THR A 158 -4.95 0.76 0.77
CA THR A 158 -5.19 -0.18 1.87
C THR A 158 -5.55 -1.57 1.36
N ALA A 159 -5.19 -2.58 2.15
CA ALA A 159 -5.61 -3.97 1.95
C ALA A 159 -5.85 -4.65 3.29
N THR A 160 -6.76 -5.62 3.30
CA THR A 160 -7.01 -6.45 4.47
C THR A 160 -6.22 -7.75 4.41
N ILE A 161 -5.60 -8.14 5.52
CA ILE A 161 -4.96 -9.45 5.70
C ILE A 161 -5.51 -10.12 6.96
N SER A 162 -5.86 -11.40 6.87
CA SER A 162 -6.33 -12.21 8.01
C SER A 162 -5.35 -13.33 8.29
N ILE A 163 -5.04 -13.56 9.55
CA ILE A 163 -4.17 -14.64 10.04
C ILE A 163 -4.97 -15.54 10.97
N SER A 164 -5.01 -16.83 10.66
CA SER A 164 -5.59 -17.86 11.50
C SER A 164 -4.49 -18.55 12.30
N ALA A 165 -4.78 -18.91 13.55
CA ALA A 165 -3.86 -19.71 14.34
C ALA A 165 -3.61 -21.08 13.68
N ALA A 166 -2.38 -21.56 13.72
CA ALA A 166 -2.06 -22.92 13.27
C ALA A 166 -2.74 -23.95 14.17
N ASN A 167 -3.24 -25.04 13.56
CA ASN A 167 -3.74 -26.15 14.31
C ASN A 167 -2.59 -26.85 15.07
N ALA A 168 -2.74 -27.03 16.36
CA ALA A 168 -1.81 -27.75 17.21
C ALA A 168 -2.58 -28.57 18.26
N ALA A 169 -2.19 -29.83 18.43
CA ALA A 169 -2.74 -30.66 19.46
C ALA A 169 -1.66 -31.57 20.07
N THR A 170 -1.76 -31.82 21.36
CA THR A 170 -0.96 -32.83 22.04
C THR A 170 -1.88 -33.87 22.66
N ILE A 171 -1.41 -35.11 22.71
CA ILE A 171 -2.13 -36.22 23.34
C ILE A 171 -1.22 -36.90 24.35
N SER A 172 -1.83 -37.41 25.42
CA SER A 172 -1.15 -38.24 26.42
C SER A 172 -2.08 -39.29 26.98
N TYR A 173 -1.50 -40.40 27.41
CA TYR A 173 -2.20 -41.49 28.10
C TYR A 173 -1.61 -41.63 29.51
N ALA A 174 -2.36 -41.15 30.50
CA ALA A 174 -1.94 -41.27 31.91
C ALA A 174 -1.96 -42.72 32.37
N GLY A 175 -0.89 -43.16 33.03
CA GLY A 175 -0.78 -44.53 33.56
C GLY A 175 -0.16 -45.55 32.60
N SER A 176 0.32 -45.12 31.42
CA SER A 176 1.14 -45.98 30.57
C SER A 176 2.47 -46.36 31.26
N PRO A 177 2.94 -47.64 31.19
CA PRO A 177 2.38 -48.78 30.43
C PRO A 177 1.13 -49.41 31.09
N TYR A 178 0.19 -49.86 30.24
CA TYR A 178 -1.04 -50.52 30.68
C TYR A 178 -0.89 -52.04 30.69
N CYS A 179 -1.53 -52.70 31.68
CA CYS A 179 -1.73 -54.17 31.66
C CYS A 179 -2.76 -54.56 30.61
N SER A 180 -2.61 -55.70 30.01
CA SER A 180 -3.58 -56.27 29.04
C SER A 180 -4.96 -56.57 29.63
N THR A 181 -5.14 -56.44 30.95
CA THR A 181 -6.46 -56.57 31.63
C THR A 181 -7.24 -55.23 31.62
N VAL A 182 -6.63 -54.14 31.21
CA VAL A 182 -7.30 -52.82 31.10
C VAL A 182 -8.10 -52.76 29.81
N THR A 183 -9.41 -52.54 29.93
CA THR A 183 -10.33 -52.52 28.78
C THR A 183 -10.58 -51.10 28.23
N SER A 184 -10.15 -50.07 28.95
CA SER A 184 -10.34 -48.69 28.51
C SER A 184 -9.27 -47.77 29.09
N ALA A 185 -8.49 -47.18 28.24
CA ALA A 185 -7.50 -46.15 28.57
C ALA A 185 -7.87 -44.85 27.84
N PRO A 186 -8.40 -43.84 28.56
CA PRO A 186 -8.80 -42.60 27.96
C PRO A 186 -7.57 -41.74 27.58
N VAL A 187 -7.67 -41.00 26.49
CA VAL A 187 -6.67 -40.03 26.08
C VAL A 187 -6.95 -38.67 26.75
N THR A 188 -5.91 -38.00 27.22
CA THR A 188 -5.94 -36.56 27.51
C THR A 188 -5.44 -35.82 26.29
N ARG A 189 -6.27 -34.93 25.74
CA ARG A 189 -5.96 -34.11 24.59
C ARG A 189 -6.00 -32.63 24.97
N THR A 190 -5.00 -31.87 24.55
CA THR A 190 -4.98 -30.42 24.62
C THR A 190 -4.84 -29.80 23.21
N GLY A 191 -5.27 -28.56 23.02
CA GLY A 191 -5.18 -27.85 21.74
C GLY A 191 -6.37 -28.06 20.81
N THR A 192 -6.15 -28.01 19.49
CA THR A 192 -7.20 -27.98 18.47
C THR A 192 -8.00 -29.27 18.42
N ALA A 193 -9.33 -29.14 18.39
CA ALA A 193 -10.25 -30.27 18.27
C ALA A 193 -10.50 -30.67 16.80
N GLY A 194 -11.19 -31.84 16.60
CA GLY A 194 -11.68 -32.29 15.28
C GLY A 194 -10.73 -33.20 14.52
N GLY A 195 -9.59 -33.59 15.11
CA GLY A 195 -8.71 -34.63 14.54
C GLY A 195 -9.24 -36.03 14.72
N THR A 196 -8.67 -36.99 13.98
CA THR A 196 -8.89 -38.43 14.13
C THR A 196 -7.67 -39.08 14.77
N TYR A 197 -7.90 -40.12 15.56
CA TYR A 197 -6.85 -40.87 16.23
C TYR A 197 -6.49 -42.15 15.45
N SER A 198 -5.21 -42.45 15.37
CA SER A 198 -4.68 -43.67 14.79
C SER A 198 -3.45 -44.13 15.58
N ALA A 199 -3.12 -45.39 15.50
CA ALA A 199 -1.96 -46.00 16.16
C ALA A 199 -1.02 -46.64 15.14
N SER A 200 0.30 -46.57 15.42
CA SER A 200 1.34 -47.29 14.70
C SER A 200 2.38 -47.79 15.70
N PRO A 201 2.87 -49.05 15.58
CA PRO A 201 2.47 -50.05 14.58
C PRO A 201 1.02 -50.52 14.73
N ALA A 202 0.50 -51.27 13.75
CA ALA A 202 -0.82 -51.89 13.82
C ALA A 202 -0.89 -52.92 14.95
N GLY A 203 -2.12 -53.13 15.48
CA GLY A 203 -2.35 -54.09 16.57
C GLY A 203 -2.90 -53.47 17.85
N LEU A 204 -2.96 -52.11 17.93
CA LEU A 204 -3.61 -51.43 19.04
C LEU A 204 -5.05 -51.05 18.67
N THR A 205 -6.01 -51.50 19.45
CA THR A 205 -7.42 -51.09 19.26
C THR A 205 -7.65 -49.71 19.83
N ILE A 206 -7.85 -48.74 18.94
CA ILE A 206 -8.10 -47.32 19.26
C ILE A 206 -9.41 -46.85 18.64
N ASN A 207 -10.19 -46.10 19.39
CA ASN A 207 -11.37 -45.41 18.85
C ASN A 207 -10.93 -44.15 18.10
N ALA A 208 -11.14 -44.12 16.80
CA ALA A 208 -10.68 -43.04 15.94
C ALA A 208 -11.31 -41.65 16.26
N ALA A 209 -12.48 -41.61 16.89
CA ALA A 209 -13.16 -40.34 17.23
C ALA A 209 -12.78 -39.87 18.65
N THR A 210 -12.62 -40.78 19.62
CA THR A 210 -12.39 -40.39 21.02
C THR A 210 -10.95 -40.54 21.47
N GLY A 211 -10.12 -41.30 20.73
CA GLY A 211 -8.76 -41.66 21.13
C GLY A 211 -8.65 -42.65 22.26
N THR A 212 -9.76 -43.22 22.73
CA THR A 212 -9.75 -44.26 23.78
C THR A 212 -9.12 -45.53 23.24
N VAL A 213 -8.18 -46.09 23.98
CA VAL A 213 -7.47 -47.31 23.65
C VAL A 213 -8.02 -48.46 24.50
N ASN A 214 -8.17 -49.65 23.89
CA ASN A 214 -8.43 -50.90 24.60
C ASN A 214 -7.15 -51.73 24.61
N PRO A 215 -6.39 -51.79 25.72
CA PRO A 215 -5.16 -52.58 25.82
C PRO A 215 -5.38 -54.10 25.94
N SER A 216 -6.62 -54.54 26.14
CA SER A 216 -6.94 -56.02 26.32
C SER A 216 -7.15 -56.77 25.00
N THR A 217 -7.09 -56.02 23.83
CA THR A 217 -7.34 -56.64 22.50
C THR A 217 -6.15 -56.48 21.57
#